data_ac06cb706c3e905d5980a4ce4a35e3f1
#
_entry.id   ac06cb706c3e905d5980a4ce4a35e3f1
#
_cell.length_a   1.000
_cell.length_b   1.000
_cell.length_c   1.000
_cell.angle_alpha   90.00
_cell.angle_beta   90.00
_cell.angle_gamma   90.00
#
_symmetry.space_group_name_H-M   'P 1'
#
loop_
_entity.id
_entity.type
_entity.pdbx_description
1 polymer ?
#
loop_
_entity_poly.entity_id
_entity_poly.type
_entity_poly.pdbx_seq_one_letter_code
_entity_poly.pdbx_strand_id
1 'polypeptide(L)'
;MNPKNNLVHFILLHSYIMFLLAVIMGVIFDVFFPVQLFHHYAFRYLGVAMLLIGPWVIYWAQSASAKHNTSGFEHGPYKYSRNPTHLGLAIMTLGFAFLINSLFSVIFLIIASLISKFFFLPLEEKVLEKKYDGAYAAYKKKVNTWI
;
A
#
# COMPACT_ATOMS: atom_id res chain seq x y z
N MET A 1 -2.22 -20.52 -17.31
CA MET A 1 -2.10 -19.46 -16.27
C MET A 1 -1.67 -20.13 -14.96
N ASN A 2 -0.58 -19.68 -14.34
CA ASN A 2 0.00 -20.40 -13.18
C ASN A 2 -0.83 -20.09 -11.91
N PRO A 3 -1.38 -21.09 -11.18
CA PRO A 3 -2.24 -20.89 -10.03
C PRO A 3 -1.58 -20.06 -8.90
N LYS A 4 -0.26 -20.06 -8.80
CA LYS A 4 0.50 -19.27 -7.82
C LYS A 4 0.45 -17.75 -8.12
N ASN A 5 0.35 -17.36 -9.39
CA ASN A 5 0.20 -15.95 -9.75
C ASN A 5 -1.20 -15.43 -9.39
N ASN A 6 -2.23 -16.27 -9.56
CA ASN A 6 -3.60 -15.90 -9.22
C ASN A 6 -3.75 -15.62 -7.71
N LEU A 7 -3.04 -16.35 -6.85
CA LEU A 7 -3.13 -16.16 -5.41
C LEU A 7 -2.50 -14.82 -4.96
N VAL A 8 -1.36 -14.42 -5.55
CA VAL A 8 -0.75 -13.10 -5.27
C VAL A 8 -1.67 -11.97 -5.72
N HIS A 9 -2.24 -12.07 -6.93
CA HIS A 9 -3.21 -11.08 -7.43
C HIS A 9 -4.46 -11.01 -6.55
N PHE A 10 -4.93 -12.15 -6.03
CA PHE A 10 -6.07 -12.21 -5.14
C PHE A 10 -5.79 -11.49 -3.80
N ILE A 11 -4.62 -11.70 -3.20
CA ILE A 11 -4.22 -11.02 -1.96
C ILE A 11 -4.08 -9.51 -2.20
N LEU A 12 -3.45 -9.09 -3.30
CA LEU A 12 -3.33 -7.68 -3.68
C LEU A 12 -4.71 -7.04 -3.87
N LEU A 13 -5.65 -7.72 -4.53
CA LEU A 13 -7.02 -7.23 -4.72
C LEU A 13 -7.71 -6.96 -3.38
N HIS A 14 -7.56 -7.85 -2.39
CA HIS A 14 -8.11 -7.66 -1.05
C HIS A 14 -7.51 -6.44 -0.36
N SER A 15 -6.20 -6.21 -0.53
CA SER A 15 -5.55 -5.03 0.00
C SER A 15 -6.09 -3.74 -0.63
N TYR A 16 -6.29 -3.70 -1.95
CA TYR A 16 -6.94 -2.56 -2.62
C TYR A 16 -8.34 -2.29 -2.07
N ILE A 17 -9.16 -3.34 -1.95
CA ILE A 17 -10.53 -3.24 -1.40
C ILE A 17 -10.49 -2.72 0.03
N MET A 18 -9.57 -3.19 0.86
CA MET A 18 -9.44 -2.76 2.25
C MET A 18 -9.09 -1.28 2.37
N PHE A 19 -8.13 -0.78 1.59
CA PHE A 19 -7.79 0.65 1.59
C PHE A 19 -8.93 1.51 1.03
N LEU A 20 -9.66 1.02 0.02
CA LEU A 20 -10.86 1.68 -0.48
C LEU A 20 -11.96 1.76 0.59
N LEU A 21 -12.20 0.66 1.33
CA LEU A 21 -13.14 0.65 2.45
C LEU A 21 -12.72 1.63 3.56
N ALA A 22 -11.43 1.75 3.85
CA ALA A 22 -10.92 2.73 4.80
C ALA A 22 -11.27 4.17 4.38
N VAL A 23 -11.13 4.50 3.09
CA VAL A 23 -11.54 5.81 2.55
C VAL A 23 -13.04 6.01 2.70
N ILE A 24 -13.86 5.04 2.28
CA ILE A 24 -15.33 5.12 2.35
C ILE A 24 -15.79 5.31 3.80
N MET A 25 -15.27 4.50 4.72
CA MET A 25 -15.61 4.61 6.14
C MET A 25 -15.17 5.95 6.73
N GLY A 26 -13.97 6.43 6.36
CA GLY A 26 -13.49 7.74 6.76
C GLY A 26 -14.44 8.86 6.35
N VAL A 27 -14.87 8.86 5.09
CA VAL A 27 -15.83 9.85 4.56
C VAL A 27 -17.19 9.74 5.24
N ILE A 28 -17.72 8.53 5.44
CA ILE A 28 -19.01 8.33 6.13
C ILE A 28 -18.93 8.92 7.55
N PHE A 29 -17.88 8.61 8.31
CA PHE A 29 -17.74 9.14 9.67
C PHE A 29 -17.56 10.65 9.67
N ASP A 30 -16.86 11.21 8.69
CA ASP A 30 -16.66 12.65 8.57
C ASP A 30 -17.97 13.40 8.28
N VAL A 31 -18.91 12.80 7.57
CA VAL A 31 -20.27 13.35 7.35
C VAL A 31 -21.05 13.43 8.66
N PHE A 32 -20.94 12.44 9.55
CA PHE A 32 -21.66 12.42 10.83
C PHE A 32 -20.93 13.20 11.92
N PHE A 33 -19.60 13.21 11.88
CA PHE A 33 -18.72 13.81 12.88
C PHE A 33 -17.61 14.63 12.20
N PRO A 34 -17.88 15.83 11.69
CA PRO A 34 -16.92 16.62 10.93
C PRO A 34 -15.81 17.15 11.83
N VAL A 35 -14.70 16.41 11.94
CA VAL A 35 -13.52 16.79 12.71
C VAL A 35 -12.37 17.10 11.77
N GLN A 36 -11.97 18.37 11.73
CA GLN A 36 -10.86 18.81 10.89
C GLN A 36 -9.51 18.39 11.47
N LEU A 37 -8.62 17.89 10.62
CA LEU A 37 -7.27 17.49 10.99
C LEU A 37 -6.33 18.70 11.12
N PHE A 38 -6.48 19.69 10.21
CA PHE A 38 -5.64 20.88 10.13
C PHE A 38 -6.45 22.15 9.91
N HIS A 39 -5.96 23.26 10.47
CA HIS A 39 -6.55 24.57 10.27
C HIS A 39 -6.00 25.31 9.03
N HIS A 40 -4.81 24.90 8.52
CA HIS A 40 -4.17 25.54 7.37
C HIS A 40 -4.44 24.81 6.06
N TYR A 41 -4.87 25.54 5.05
CA TYR A 41 -5.14 25.01 3.70
C TYR A 41 -3.90 24.44 3.00
N ALA A 42 -2.68 24.83 3.43
CA ALA A 42 -1.44 24.30 2.87
C ALA A 42 -1.35 22.77 2.88
N PHE A 43 -1.93 22.11 3.87
CA PHE A 43 -1.96 20.64 3.95
C PHE A 43 -2.79 19.97 2.85
N ARG A 44 -3.75 20.70 2.24
CA ARG A 44 -4.49 20.19 1.07
C ARG A 44 -3.59 20.05 -0.15
N TYR A 45 -2.65 20.98 -0.38
CA TYR A 45 -1.67 20.87 -1.47
C TYR A 45 -0.75 19.69 -1.26
N LEU A 46 -0.34 19.40 -0.02
CA LEU A 46 0.40 18.18 0.32
C LEU A 46 -0.44 16.94 -0.01
N GLY A 47 -1.73 16.95 0.32
CA GLY A 47 -2.68 15.88 -0.04
C GLY A 47 -2.72 15.63 -1.55
N VAL A 48 -2.81 16.68 -2.37
CA VAL A 48 -2.76 16.57 -3.84
C VAL A 48 -1.45 15.94 -4.30
N ALA A 49 -0.31 16.40 -3.77
CA ALA A 49 1.00 15.83 -4.11
C ALA A 49 1.07 14.32 -3.78
N MET A 50 0.58 13.92 -2.63
CA MET A 50 0.55 12.51 -2.22
C MET A 50 -0.40 11.67 -3.08
N LEU A 51 -1.53 12.24 -3.54
CA LEU A 51 -2.45 11.59 -4.50
C LEU A 51 -1.81 11.33 -5.86
N LEU A 52 -0.80 12.09 -6.26
CA LEU A 52 -0.03 11.85 -7.47
C LEU A 52 1.13 10.87 -7.24
N ILE A 53 1.81 11.00 -6.10
CA ILE A 53 2.96 10.15 -5.75
C ILE A 53 2.52 8.70 -5.49
N GLY A 54 1.40 8.47 -4.80
CA GLY A 54 0.92 7.14 -4.46
C GLY A 54 0.72 6.25 -5.69
N PRO A 55 -0.12 6.64 -6.68
CA PRO A 55 -0.29 5.88 -7.93
C PRO A 55 1.00 5.73 -8.73
N TRP A 56 1.88 6.74 -8.72
CA TRP A 56 3.18 6.64 -9.37
C TRP A 56 4.06 5.54 -8.73
N VAL A 57 4.10 5.45 -7.40
CA VAL A 57 4.82 4.37 -6.69
C VAL A 57 4.22 3.00 -7.03
N ILE A 58 2.89 2.88 -7.07
CA ILE A 58 2.20 1.64 -7.45
C ILE A 58 2.56 1.24 -8.89
N TYR A 59 2.48 2.18 -9.83
CA TYR A 59 2.85 1.95 -11.23
C TYR A 59 4.31 1.52 -11.38
N TRP A 60 5.23 2.19 -10.66
CA TRP A 60 6.66 1.85 -10.65
C TRP A 60 6.88 0.43 -10.11
N ALA A 61 6.20 0.04 -9.04
CA ALA A 61 6.27 -1.30 -8.48
C ALA A 61 5.76 -2.37 -9.47
N GLN A 62 4.61 -2.13 -10.09
CA GLN A 62 4.04 -3.05 -11.07
C GLN A 62 4.93 -3.19 -12.32
N SER A 63 5.47 -2.08 -12.82
CA SER A 63 6.38 -2.08 -13.97
C SER A 63 7.68 -2.82 -13.67
N ALA A 64 8.23 -2.69 -12.47
CA ALA A 64 9.42 -3.42 -12.05
C ALA A 64 9.15 -4.92 -11.92
N SER A 65 8.00 -5.31 -11.35
CA SER A 65 7.59 -6.71 -11.22
C SER A 65 7.32 -7.39 -12.57
N ALA A 66 6.75 -6.67 -13.54
CA ALA A 66 6.44 -7.20 -14.86
C ALA A 66 7.69 -7.49 -15.72
N LYS A 67 8.74 -6.70 -15.55
CA LYS A 67 9.97 -6.81 -16.37
C LYS A 67 10.93 -7.92 -15.91
N HIS A 68 10.82 -8.39 -14.67
CA HIS A 68 11.82 -9.26 -14.04
C HIS A 68 11.16 -10.50 -13.42
N ASN A 69 11.02 -11.56 -14.20
CA ASN A 69 10.35 -12.81 -13.80
C ASN A 69 11.00 -13.57 -12.63
N THR A 70 12.30 -13.39 -12.38
CA THR A 70 13.04 -14.16 -11.34
C THR A 70 13.89 -13.30 -10.41
N SER A 71 14.31 -12.10 -10.84
CA SER A 71 15.15 -11.19 -10.06
C SER A 71 14.45 -9.85 -9.74
N GLY A 72 13.13 -9.79 -9.84
CA GLY A 72 12.33 -8.58 -9.65
C GLY A 72 12.52 -7.89 -8.29
N PHE A 73 12.96 -8.66 -7.29
CA PHE A 73 13.16 -8.16 -5.92
C PHE A 73 14.36 -7.19 -5.78
N GLU A 74 15.30 -7.20 -6.72
CA GLU A 74 16.48 -6.33 -6.67
C GLU A 74 16.34 -5.07 -7.50
N HIS A 75 15.17 -4.83 -8.13
CA HIS A 75 14.95 -3.74 -9.07
C HIS A 75 13.84 -2.79 -8.64
N GLY A 76 13.96 -1.54 -9.08
CA GLY A 76 12.94 -0.52 -8.84
C GLY A 76 12.70 -0.23 -7.35
N PRO A 77 11.43 -0.01 -6.94
CA PRO A 77 11.09 0.32 -5.56
C PRO A 77 11.27 -0.84 -4.59
N TYR A 78 11.39 -2.09 -5.09
CA TYR A 78 11.66 -3.27 -4.27
C TYR A 78 13.05 -3.26 -3.61
N LYS A 79 13.97 -2.40 -4.05
CA LYS A 79 15.24 -2.15 -3.36
C LYS A 79 15.07 -1.49 -1.99
N TYR A 80 13.99 -0.71 -1.83
CA TYR A 80 13.77 0.12 -0.66
C TYR A 80 12.68 -0.44 0.26
N SER A 81 11.69 -1.10 -0.32
CA SER A 81 10.55 -1.67 0.41
C SER A 81 10.18 -3.02 -0.18
N ARG A 82 9.87 -4.00 0.66
CA ARG A 82 9.36 -5.31 0.20
C ARG A 82 7.92 -5.22 -0.32
N ASN A 83 7.18 -4.17 0.07
CA ASN A 83 5.78 -4.01 -0.27
C ASN A 83 5.47 -2.59 -0.80
N PRO A 84 6.10 -2.17 -1.92
CA PRO A 84 5.96 -0.82 -2.44
C PRO A 84 4.53 -0.51 -2.91
N THR A 85 3.75 -1.51 -3.32
CA THR A 85 2.34 -1.33 -3.69
C THR A 85 1.50 -0.91 -2.47
N HIS A 86 1.67 -1.57 -1.33
CA HIS A 86 0.97 -1.20 -0.09
C HIS A 86 1.41 0.19 0.41
N LEU A 87 2.70 0.51 0.28
CA LEU A 87 3.21 1.84 0.58
C LEU A 87 2.55 2.91 -0.30
N GLY A 88 2.45 2.66 -1.60
CA GLY A 88 1.77 3.55 -2.54
C GLY A 88 0.29 3.75 -2.20
N LEU A 89 -0.42 2.67 -1.82
CA LEU A 89 -1.81 2.74 -1.35
C LEU A 89 -1.94 3.58 -0.07
N ALA A 90 -1.05 3.38 0.90
CA ALA A 90 -1.06 4.15 2.14
C ALA A 90 -0.80 5.64 1.88
N ILE A 91 0.18 5.98 1.02
CA ILE A 91 0.46 7.37 0.61
C ILE A 91 -0.75 7.98 -0.09
N MET A 92 -1.37 7.28 -1.03
CA MET A 92 -2.55 7.75 -1.75
C MET A 92 -3.73 8.00 -0.81
N THR A 93 -4.03 7.06 0.09
CA THR A 93 -5.12 7.18 1.06
C THR A 93 -4.87 8.32 2.06
N LEU A 94 -3.62 8.49 2.51
CA LEU A 94 -3.22 9.61 3.36
C LEU A 94 -3.37 10.95 2.63
N GLY A 95 -2.98 10.99 1.35
CA GLY A 95 -3.17 12.16 0.49
C GLY A 95 -4.65 12.54 0.37
N PHE A 96 -5.54 11.57 0.21
CA PHE A 96 -6.98 11.79 0.19
C PHE A 96 -7.48 12.34 1.54
N ALA A 97 -7.06 11.75 2.67
CA ALA A 97 -7.41 12.23 4.00
C ALA A 97 -6.98 13.69 4.25
N PHE A 98 -5.80 14.09 3.76
CA PHE A 98 -5.31 15.47 3.84
C PHE A 98 -6.08 16.41 2.92
N LEU A 99 -6.44 15.96 1.71
CA LEU A 99 -7.21 16.75 0.76
C LEU A 99 -8.59 17.13 1.32
N ILE A 100 -9.31 16.15 1.88
CA ILE A 100 -10.64 16.37 2.48
C ILE A 100 -10.55 16.89 3.92
N ASN A 101 -9.34 16.90 4.51
CA ASN A 101 -9.07 17.35 5.88
C ASN A 101 -9.83 16.56 6.95
N SER A 102 -9.91 15.23 6.80
CA SER A 102 -10.68 14.33 7.64
C SER A 102 -9.79 13.57 8.62
N LEU A 103 -10.04 13.75 9.92
CA LEU A 103 -9.38 12.98 10.97
C LEU A 103 -9.76 11.50 10.90
N PHE A 104 -11.03 11.19 10.62
CA PHE A 104 -11.50 9.80 10.56
C PHE A 104 -10.86 9.02 9.41
N SER A 105 -10.64 9.66 8.26
CA SER A 105 -9.91 9.01 7.17
C SER A 105 -8.48 8.62 7.55
N VAL A 106 -7.80 9.41 8.37
CA VAL A 106 -6.46 9.04 8.91
C VAL A 106 -6.58 7.86 9.89
N ILE A 107 -7.57 7.87 10.78
CA ILE A 107 -7.79 6.77 11.73
C ILE A 107 -8.04 5.45 10.98
N PHE A 108 -8.96 5.44 10.00
CA PHE A 108 -9.25 4.24 9.22
C PHE A 108 -8.07 3.80 8.36
N LEU A 109 -7.23 4.74 7.85
CA LEU A 109 -5.99 4.42 7.19
C LEU A 109 -5.01 3.69 8.12
N ILE A 110 -4.86 4.15 9.36
CA ILE A 110 -3.98 3.49 10.35
C ILE A 110 -4.50 2.07 10.60
N ILE A 111 -5.80 1.88 10.81
CA ILE A 111 -6.41 0.57 11.00
C ILE A 111 -6.15 -0.33 9.78
N ALA A 112 -6.40 0.15 8.58
CA ALA A 112 -6.14 -0.59 7.34
C ALA A 112 -4.66 -0.97 7.19
N SER A 113 -3.74 -0.06 7.51
CA SER A 113 -2.30 -0.30 7.46
C SER A 113 -1.86 -1.36 8.48
N LEU A 114 -2.43 -1.36 9.68
CA LEU A 114 -2.17 -2.40 10.70
C LEU A 114 -2.70 -3.76 10.25
N ILE A 115 -3.94 -3.83 9.74
CA ILE A 115 -4.52 -5.06 9.20
C ILE A 115 -3.65 -5.57 8.04
N SER A 116 -3.25 -4.70 7.12
CA SER A 116 -2.35 -5.05 6.03
C SER A 116 -1.05 -5.67 6.56
N LYS A 117 -0.41 -5.01 7.52
CA LYS A 117 0.88 -5.44 8.08
C LYS A 117 0.80 -6.80 8.77
N PHE A 118 -0.26 -7.06 9.53
CA PHE A 118 -0.33 -8.26 10.37
C PHE A 118 -1.03 -9.44 9.69
N PHE A 119 -1.88 -9.21 8.69
CA PHE A 119 -2.64 -10.26 8.03
C PHE A 119 -2.24 -10.45 6.56
N PHE A 120 -2.30 -9.41 5.72
CA PHE A 120 -2.10 -9.56 4.29
C PHE A 120 -0.63 -9.76 3.90
N LEU A 121 0.28 -8.96 4.45
CA LEU A 121 1.69 -9.04 4.13
C LEU A 121 2.32 -10.39 4.49
N PRO A 122 2.06 -11.00 5.67
CA PRO A 122 2.57 -12.33 5.98
C PRO A 122 2.03 -13.42 5.04
N LEU A 123 0.77 -13.29 4.58
CA LEU A 123 0.20 -14.22 3.60
C LEU A 123 0.88 -14.09 2.24
N GLU A 124 1.08 -12.86 1.77
CA GLU A 124 1.78 -12.58 0.52
C GLU A 124 3.23 -13.08 0.56
N GLU A 125 3.96 -12.80 1.65
CA GLU A 125 5.33 -13.28 1.84
C GLU A 125 5.42 -14.80 1.83
N LYS A 126 4.50 -15.53 2.48
CA LYS A 126 4.45 -17.00 2.43
C LYS A 126 4.26 -17.55 1.00
N VAL A 127 3.46 -16.88 0.20
CA VAL A 127 3.25 -17.27 -1.20
C VAL A 127 4.51 -17.01 -2.03
N LEU A 128 5.15 -15.86 -1.82
CA LEU A 128 6.39 -15.50 -2.49
C LEU A 128 7.56 -16.41 -2.09
N GLU A 129 7.68 -16.78 -0.82
CA GLU A 129 8.66 -17.78 -0.34
C GLU A 129 8.49 -19.13 -1.04
N LYS A 130 7.25 -19.61 -1.18
CA LYS A 130 6.96 -20.87 -1.90
C LYS A 130 7.19 -20.77 -3.41
N LYS A 131 7.09 -19.57 -3.98
CA LYS A 131 7.27 -19.34 -5.42
C LYS A 131 8.73 -19.22 -5.82
N TYR A 132 9.55 -18.55 -5.00
CA TYR A 132 10.93 -18.17 -5.32
C TYR A 132 11.98 -18.88 -4.45
N ASP A 133 11.55 -19.81 -3.60
CA ASP A 133 12.41 -20.61 -2.73
C ASP A 133 13.44 -19.77 -1.96
N GLY A 134 14.68 -20.21 -1.81
CA GLY A 134 15.73 -19.52 -1.04
C GLY A 134 16.06 -18.09 -1.48
N ALA A 135 15.77 -17.71 -2.73
CA ALA A 135 16.03 -16.36 -3.24
C ALA A 135 15.22 -15.29 -2.49
N TYR A 136 13.94 -15.56 -2.18
CA TYR A 136 13.12 -14.61 -1.43
C TYR A 136 13.56 -14.50 0.03
N ALA A 137 14.00 -15.59 0.65
CA ALA A 137 14.53 -15.60 2.01
C ALA A 137 15.80 -14.73 2.15
N ALA A 138 16.70 -14.76 1.15
CA ALA A 138 17.87 -13.89 1.10
C ALA A 138 17.50 -12.41 0.93
N TYR A 139 16.52 -12.10 0.08
CA TYR A 139 15.98 -10.75 -0.12
C TYR A 139 15.36 -10.20 1.16
N LYS A 140 14.57 -11.01 1.89
CA LYS A 140 13.90 -10.64 3.15
C LYS A 140 14.89 -10.19 4.25
N LYS A 141 16.12 -10.69 4.22
CA LYS A 141 17.19 -10.26 5.14
C LYS A 141 17.80 -8.89 4.80
N LYS A 142 17.71 -8.47 3.55
CA LYS A 142 18.36 -7.24 3.04
C LYS A 142 17.42 -6.02 3.04
N VAL A 143 16.13 -6.23 2.87
CA VAL A 143 15.16 -5.15 2.66
C VAL A 143 14.06 -5.23 3.71
N ASN A 144 13.72 -4.07 4.28
CA ASN A 144 12.64 -3.95 5.26
C ASN A 144 11.25 -4.11 4.61
N THR A 145 10.24 -4.38 5.45
CA THR A 145 8.84 -4.57 5.00
C THR A 145 8.27 -3.30 4.38
N TRP A 146 8.55 -2.14 4.97
CA TRP A 146 8.02 -0.85 4.52
C TRP A 146 9.12 0.09 4.01
N ILE A 147 10.07 0.43 4.82
CA ILE A 147 11.25 1.27 4.52
C ILE A 147 12.37 0.92 5.49
#